data_91ebc9277b7cc1e92a55944edd56b704
#
_entry.id   91ebc9277b7cc1e92a55944edd56b704
#
_cell.length_a   1.000
_cell.length_b   1.000
_cell.length_c   1.000
_cell.angle_alpha   90.00
_cell.angle_beta   90.00
_cell.angle_gamma   90.00
#
_symmetry.space_group_name_H-M   'P 1'
#
loop_
_entity.id
_entity.type
_entity.pdbx_description
1 polymer ?
#
loop_
_entity_poly.entity_id
_entity_poly.type
_entity_poly.pdbx_seq_one_letter_code
_entity_poly.pdbx_strand_id
1 'polypeptide(L)'
;MPVLLEAKNISKSYLVNSGLFGGSSVSVLHDVSLQLQAGEILAIVGESGSGKSTLARQLVMLEQPDSGEITLGGKSFQSIPDIHRQVRMIFQNPAASLDPRKRVYQLLEEPLINLTKLPGSKRAELIYHTLDQVGLNRGQVSRYPHMFSGGQRQRIAIARAMILSPKVIVSDEAVSALDVSVQAQILNLVMCLRDEIGMSWLFITHDISVVNVIADRVLVLYAGRVMESGSVTDVFENPAHPYTQRLLQSVPGSGGSDSAVAVEEIVPAVAQMMEQAGCAYRHRCLLADQHCAESEPPMISIAGRSVACFKEQVF
;
A
#
# COMPACT_ATOMS: atom_id res chain seq x y z
N MET A 1 8.44 19.02 0.51
CA MET A 1 8.62 18.38 1.83
C MET A 1 9.82 17.44 1.78
N PRO A 2 10.53 17.16 2.89
CA PRO A 2 11.66 16.23 2.86
C PRO A 2 11.19 14.79 2.64
N VAL A 3 12.00 14.00 1.91
CA VAL A 3 11.78 12.56 1.74
C VAL A 3 11.95 11.87 3.09
N LEU A 4 10.90 11.19 3.54
CA LEU A 4 10.88 10.47 4.81
C LEU A 4 11.26 9.01 4.65
N LEU A 5 10.62 8.30 3.70
CA LEU A 5 10.92 6.91 3.37
C LEU A 5 11.25 6.83 1.88
N GLU A 6 12.31 6.13 1.54
CA GLU A 6 12.73 5.91 0.16
C GLU A 6 13.03 4.42 -0.04
N ALA A 7 12.47 3.85 -1.09
CA ALA A 7 12.81 2.52 -1.59
C ALA A 7 13.41 2.67 -2.99
N LYS A 8 14.58 2.04 -3.23
CA LYS A 8 15.30 2.09 -4.49
C LYS A 8 15.52 0.70 -5.05
N ASN A 9 15.05 0.48 -6.28
CA ASN A 9 15.26 -0.74 -7.09
C ASN A 9 14.94 -2.03 -6.32
N ILE A 10 13.79 -2.02 -5.62
CA ILE A 10 13.35 -3.17 -4.83
C ILE A 10 12.90 -4.30 -5.75
N SER A 11 13.56 -5.44 -5.63
CA SER A 11 13.17 -6.67 -6.34
C SER A 11 12.93 -7.80 -5.35
N LYS A 12 11.97 -8.69 -5.69
CA LYS A 12 11.61 -9.84 -4.87
C LYS A 12 11.13 -11.02 -5.70
N SER A 13 11.67 -12.19 -5.42
CA SER A 13 11.26 -13.45 -6.01
C SER A 13 10.91 -14.48 -4.94
N TYR A 14 10.02 -15.39 -5.27
CA TYR A 14 9.64 -16.51 -4.41
C TYR A 14 9.89 -17.84 -5.11
N LEU A 15 10.37 -18.83 -4.35
CA LEU A 15 10.48 -20.19 -4.83
C LEU A 15 9.09 -20.85 -4.78
N VAL A 16 8.59 -21.26 -5.93
CA VAL A 16 7.35 -22.02 -6.05
C VAL A 16 7.71 -23.48 -6.30
N ASN A 17 7.41 -24.36 -5.34
CA ASN A 17 7.62 -25.79 -5.50
C ASN A 17 6.58 -26.35 -6.48
N SER A 18 6.99 -26.66 -7.69
CA SER A 18 6.16 -27.34 -8.71
C SER A 18 6.36 -28.86 -8.71
N GLY A 19 6.06 -29.51 -7.56
CA GLY A 19 6.10 -31.00 -7.50
C GLY A 19 7.48 -31.61 -7.28
N LEU A 20 7.60 -32.93 -7.48
CA LEU A 20 8.76 -33.78 -7.10
C LEU A 20 10.10 -33.48 -7.80
N PHE A 21 10.15 -32.61 -8.82
CA PHE A 21 11.34 -32.44 -9.68
C PHE A 21 11.67 -30.97 -10.04
N GLY A 22 11.59 -30.04 -9.12
CA GLY A 22 12.13 -28.68 -9.32
C GLY A 22 11.26 -27.55 -8.83
N GLY A 23 11.86 -26.59 -8.14
CA GLY A 23 11.27 -25.29 -7.82
C GLY A 23 11.52 -24.30 -8.95
N SER A 24 10.51 -23.61 -9.44
CA SER A 24 10.68 -22.41 -10.27
C SER A 24 10.72 -21.17 -9.37
N SER A 25 11.61 -20.23 -9.68
CA SER A 25 11.61 -18.91 -9.04
C SER A 25 10.63 -18.02 -9.78
N VAL A 26 9.68 -17.42 -9.06
CA VAL A 26 8.74 -16.43 -9.62
C VAL A 26 9.12 -15.07 -9.06
N SER A 27 9.55 -14.15 -9.93
CA SER A 27 9.83 -12.78 -9.56
C SER A 27 8.53 -11.98 -9.46
N VAL A 28 8.31 -11.32 -8.33
CA VAL A 28 7.06 -10.60 -8.01
C VAL A 28 7.26 -9.10 -8.02
N LEU A 29 8.47 -8.60 -7.71
CA LEU A 29 8.82 -7.19 -7.80
C LEU A 29 10.08 -7.03 -8.65
N HIS A 30 10.08 -6.03 -9.53
CA HIS A 30 11.16 -5.73 -10.47
C HIS A 30 11.53 -4.26 -10.35
N ASP A 31 12.67 -3.96 -9.74
CA ASP A 31 13.29 -2.64 -9.62
C ASP A 31 12.33 -1.52 -9.20
N VAL A 32 11.39 -1.84 -8.29
CA VAL A 32 10.39 -0.89 -7.79
C VAL A 32 11.07 0.20 -6.97
N SER A 33 10.88 1.45 -7.37
CA SER A 33 11.38 2.61 -6.65
C SER A 33 10.23 3.55 -6.29
N LEU A 34 10.25 4.05 -5.04
CA LEU A 34 9.28 5.03 -4.56
C LEU A 34 9.86 5.93 -3.47
N GLN A 35 9.24 7.08 -3.29
CA GLN A 35 9.55 8.02 -2.23
C GLN A 35 8.27 8.48 -1.57
N LEU A 36 8.25 8.45 -0.22
CA LEU A 36 7.20 9.02 0.62
C LEU A 36 7.75 10.26 1.33
N GLN A 37 7.06 11.36 1.22
CA GLN A 37 7.41 12.61 1.90
C GLN A 37 6.85 12.62 3.34
N ALA A 38 7.40 13.49 4.19
CA ALA A 38 6.88 13.66 5.55
C ALA A 38 5.47 14.28 5.52
N GLY A 39 4.50 13.67 6.22
CA GLY A 39 3.10 14.11 6.26
C GLY A 39 2.32 13.83 4.98
N GLU A 40 2.85 13.01 4.05
CA GLU A 40 2.20 12.63 2.80
C GLU A 40 1.38 11.35 2.95
N ILE A 41 0.29 11.24 2.20
CA ILE A 41 -0.39 9.98 1.89
C ILE A 41 -0.05 9.60 0.45
N LEU A 42 0.80 8.60 0.27
CA LEU A 42 1.10 8.00 -1.03
C LEU A 42 0.24 6.75 -1.23
N ALA A 43 -0.63 6.74 -2.23
CA ALA A 43 -1.39 5.56 -2.59
C ALA A 43 -0.59 4.64 -3.53
N ILE A 44 -0.73 3.33 -3.35
CA ILE A 44 -0.22 2.30 -4.26
C ILE A 44 -1.41 1.53 -4.80
N VAL A 45 -1.65 1.64 -6.11
CA VAL A 45 -2.80 1.02 -6.79
C VAL A 45 -2.37 0.03 -7.86
N GLY A 46 -3.27 -0.87 -8.23
CA GLY A 46 -3.04 -1.87 -9.28
C GLY A 46 -3.96 -3.07 -9.11
N GLU A 47 -4.02 -3.93 -10.11
CA GLU A 47 -4.83 -5.17 -10.08
C GLU A 47 -4.38 -6.14 -8.97
N SER A 48 -5.25 -7.09 -8.62
CA SER A 48 -4.87 -8.20 -7.71
C SER A 48 -3.68 -8.97 -8.30
N GLY A 49 -2.72 -9.32 -7.45
CA GLY A 49 -1.50 -10.01 -7.90
C GLY A 49 -0.43 -9.09 -8.51
N SER A 50 -0.60 -7.76 -8.55
CA SER A 50 0.42 -6.84 -9.09
C SER A 50 1.67 -6.67 -8.22
N GLY A 51 1.72 -7.28 -7.02
CA GLY A 51 2.88 -7.20 -6.11
C GLY A 51 2.71 -6.22 -4.94
N LYS A 52 1.57 -5.53 -4.80
CA LYS A 52 1.34 -4.50 -3.76
C LYS A 52 1.59 -4.98 -2.33
N SER A 53 0.99 -6.11 -1.94
CA SER A 53 1.16 -6.66 -0.59
C SER A 53 2.58 -7.18 -0.35
N THR A 54 3.27 -7.68 -1.39
CA THR A 54 4.69 -8.02 -1.32
C THR A 54 5.52 -6.76 -1.04
N LEU A 55 5.29 -5.69 -1.80
CA LEU A 55 5.95 -4.40 -1.58
C LEU A 55 5.68 -3.86 -0.16
N ALA A 56 4.41 -3.94 0.32
CA ALA A 56 4.07 -3.55 1.68
C ALA A 56 4.92 -4.27 2.75
N ARG A 57 5.09 -5.59 2.62
CA ARG A 57 5.88 -6.40 3.57
C ARG A 57 7.36 -6.02 3.56
N GLN A 58 7.90 -5.67 2.39
CA GLN A 58 9.28 -5.16 2.28
C GLN A 58 9.41 -3.82 3.02
N LEU A 59 8.46 -2.88 2.78
CA LEU A 59 8.49 -1.53 3.33
C LEU A 59 8.32 -1.47 4.86
N VAL A 60 7.87 -2.56 5.49
CA VAL A 60 7.80 -2.69 6.96
C VAL A 60 8.81 -3.70 7.51
N MET A 61 9.72 -4.22 6.68
CA MET A 61 10.75 -5.22 7.07
C MET A 61 10.16 -6.52 7.65
N LEU A 62 8.96 -6.91 7.23
CA LEU A 62 8.44 -8.26 7.48
C LEU A 62 9.13 -9.29 6.59
N GLU A 63 9.54 -8.87 5.40
CA GLU A 63 10.35 -9.62 4.46
C GLU A 63 11.48 -8.72 3.95
N GLN A 64 12.63 -9.31 3.69
CA GLN A 64 13.74 -8.57 3.07
C GLN A 64 13.65 -8.62 1.54
N PRO A 65 13.93 -7.52 0.83
CA PRO A 65 14.09 -7.55 -0.61
C PRO A 65 15.29 -8.42 -1.01
N ASP A 66 15.25 -9.00 -2.21
CA ASP A 66 16.37 -9.75 -2.76
C ASP A 66 17.46 -8.79 -3.28
N SER A 67 17.04 -7.60 -3.77
CA SER A 67 17.93 -6.51 -4.15
C SER A 67 17.26 -5.16 -3.87
N GLY A 68 18.06 -4.10 -3.91
CA GLY A 68 17.65 -2.74 -3.61
C GLY A 68 17.86 -2.33 -2.16
N GLU A 69 17.46 -1.11 -1.83
CA GLU A 69 17.64 -0.54 -0.51
C GLU A 69 16.40 0.25 -0.07
N ILE A 70 16.09 0.16 1.23
CA ILE A 70 15.02 0.96 1.85
C ILE A 70 15.66 1.82 2.94
N THR A 71 15.36 3.12 2.91
CA THR A 71 15.87 4.09 3.88
C THR A 71 14.74 4.85 4.57
N LEU A 72 14.95 5.26 5.82
CA LEU A 72 14.07 6.13 6.59
C LEU A 72 14.86 7.33 7.10
N GLY A 73 14.49 8.53 6.67
CA GLY A 73 15.24 9.75 6.97
C GLY A 73 16.70 9.69 6.52
N GLY A 74 16.95 9.07 5.36
CA GLY A 74 18.28 8.88 4.77
C GLY A 74 19.15 7.80 5.43
N LYS A 75 18.61 7.03 6.40
CA LYS A 75 19.33 5.91 7.04
C LYS A 75 18.76 4.59 6.53
N SER A 76 19.64 3.64 6.17
CA SER A 76 19.22 2.30 5.78
C SER A 76 18.42 1.63 6.90
N PHE A 77 17.32 0.97 6.57
CA PHE A 77 16.45 0.25 7.52
C PHE A 77 17.24 -0.73 8.39
N GLN A 78 18.24 -1.40 7.81
CA GLN A 78 19.10 -2.36 8.52
C GLN A 78 19.94 -1.70 9.62
N SER A 79 20.20 -0.40 9.50
CA SER A 79 20.99 0.37 10.47
C SER A 79 20.15 1.01 11.59
N ILE A 80 18.81 0.93 11.49
CA ILE A 80 17.91 1.57 12.45
C ILE A 80 17.50 0.55 13.52
N PRO A 81 17.93 0.73 14.79
CA PRO A 81 17.43 -0.08 15.89
C PRO A 81 15.90 0.06 16.00
N ASP A 82 15.22 -1.07 16.23
CA ASP A 82 13.76 -1.08 16.42
C ASP A 82 12.96 -0.39 15.29
N ILE A 83 13.36 -0.64 14.01
CA ILE A 83 12.67 -0.06 12.83
C ILE A 83 11.14 -0.27 12.90
N HIS A 84 10.69 -1.40 13.45
CA HIS A 84 9.27 -1.70 13.64
C HIS A 84 8.55 -0.76 14.62
N ARG A 85 9.27 0.06 15.39
CA ARG A 85 8.69 1.15 16.17
C ARG A 85 8.39 2.36 15.28
N GLN A 86 9.19 2.59 14.25
CA GLN A 86 9.08 3.77 13.37
C GLN A 86 8.21 3.53 12.14
N VAL A 87 8.11 2.29 11.67
CA VAL A 87 7.26 1.89 10.53
C VAL A 87 6.34 0.77 10.97
N ARG A 88 5.04 0.95 10.77
CA ARG A 88 4.00 0.02 11.23
C ARG A 88 3.09 -0.40 10.08
N MET A 89 2.45 -1.56 10.21
CA MET A 89 1.53 -2.08 9.20
C MET A 89 0.13 -2.29 9.77
N ILE A 90 -0.88 -1.94 8.97
CA ILE A 90 -2.26 -2.33 9.16
C ILE A 90 -2.60 -3.33 8.05
N PHE A 91 -2.94 -4.56 8.46
CA PHE A 91 -3.22 -5.66 7.53
C PHE A 91 -4.64 -5.58 6.97
N GLN A 92 -4.84 -6.21 5.82
CA GLN A 92 -6.10 -6.27 5.08
C GLN A 92 -7.29 -6.75 5.94
N ASN A 93 -7.08 -7.73 6.80
CA ASN A 93 -8.13 -8.25 7.69
C ASN A 93 -7.84 -7.89 9.16
N PRO A 94 -8.46 -6.83 9.70
CA PRO A 94 -8.26 -6.44 11.08
C PRO A 94 -8.71 -7.52 12.08
N ALA A 95 -9.74 -8.31 11.74
CA ALA A 95 -10.20 -9.39 12.61
C ALA A 95 -9.16 -10.51 12.74
N ALA A 96 -8.41 -10.81 11.68
CA ALA A 96 -7.34 -11.80 11.73
C ALA A 96 -6.07 -11.26 12.41
N SER A 97 -5.87 -9.95 12.42
CA SER A 97 -4.69 -9.31 13.03
C SER A 97 -4.82 -9.08 14.54
N LEU A 98 -6.05 -9.12 15.07
CA LEU A 98 -6.34 -8.93 16.51
C LEU A 98 -6.57 -10.28 17.18
N ASP A 99 -5.73 -10.68 18.15
CA ASP A 99 -5.93 -11.92 18.91
C ASP A 99 -7.31 -11.88 19.61
N PRO A 100 -8.28 -12.75 19.24
CA PRO A 100 -9.63 -12.70 19.76
C PRO A 100 -9.71 -13.05 21.27
N ARG A 101 -8.65 -13.63 21.85
CA ARG A 101 -8.54 -14.01 23.26
C ARG A 101 -8.03 -12.90 24.14
N LYS A 102 -7.51 -11.80 23.56
CA LYS A 102 -6.99 -10.64 24.27
C LYS A 102 -8.04 -9.52 24.30
N ARG A 103 -8.11 -8.81 25.42
CA ARG A 103 -8.92 -7.59 25.54
C ARG A 103 -8.26 -6.45 24.75
N VAL A 104 -9.03 -5.45 24.37
CA VAL A 104 -8.50 -4.27 23.62
C VAL A 104 -7.34 -3.61 24.38
N TYR A 105 -7.43 -3.46 25.70
CA TYR A 105 -6.33 -2.95 26.51
C TYR A 105 -5.04 -3.73 26.28
N GLN A 106 -5.09 -5.06 26.34
CA GLN A 106 -3.93 -5.94 26.18
C GLN A 106 -3.35 -5.86 24.75
N LEU A 107 -4.21 -5.75 23.74
CA LEU A 107 -3.79 -5.59 22.35
C LEU A 107 -3.02 -4.28 22.11
N LEU A 108 -3.44 -3.21 22.77
CA LEU A 108 -2.78 -1.91 22.68
C LEU A 108 -1.54 -1.82 23.60
N GLU A 109 -1.53 -2.52 24.73
CA GLU A 109 -0.39 -2.55 25.64
C GLU A 109 0.78 -3.38 25.11
N GLU A 110 0.51 -4.44 24.36
CA GLU A 110 1.52 -5.38 23.86
C GLU A 110 2.68 -4.71 23.08
N PRO A 111 2.45 -3.82 22.10
CA PRO A 111 3.52 -3.08 21.45
C PRO A 111 4.34 -2.22 22.42
N LEU A 112 3.70 -1.63 23.41
CA LEU A 112 4.38 -0.80 24.42
C LEU A 112 5.28 -1.62 25.34
N ILE A 113 4.83 -2.83 25.75
CA ILE A 113 5.65 -3.73 26.56
C ILE A 113 6.87 -4.20 25.77
N ASN A 114 6.66 -4.61 24.51
CA ASN A 114 7.70 -5.26 23.73
C ASN A 114 8.76 -4.28 23.21
N LEU A 115 8.37 -3.03 22.90
CA LEU A 115 9.21 -2.06 22.19
C LEU A 115 9.54 -0.81 23.02
N THR A 116 9.12 -0.75 24.30
CA THR A 116 9.43 0.38 25.19
C THR A 116 9.75 -0.11 26.61
N LYS A 117 10.40 0.77 27.39
CA LYS A 117 10.65 0.53 28.83
C LYS A 117 9.70 1.38 29.69
N LEU A 118 8.52 1.75 29.21
CA LEU A 118 7.61 2.62 29.91
C LEU A 118 6.96 1.90 31.10
N PRO A 119 6.80 2.58 32.26
CA PRO A 119 6.06 2.04 33.41
C PRO A 119 4.58 1.88 33.08
N GLY A 120 3.88 1.01 33.81
CA GLY A 120 2.46 0.68 33.58
C GLY A 120 1.53 1.90 33.55
N SER A 121 1.76 2.88 34.42
CA SER A 121 0.96 4.12 34.47
C SER A 121 1.07 4.92 33.16
N LYS A 122 2.29 5.04 32.60
CA LYS A 122 2.50 5.74 31.32
C LYS A 122 1.94 4.95 30.13
N ARG A 123 2.01 3.60 30.17
CA ARG A 123 1.37 2.78 29.14
C ARG A 123 -0.15 2.97 29.16
N ALA A 124 -0.77 2.99 30.35
CA ALA A 124 -2.20 3.24 30.48
C ALA A 124 -2.61 4.61 29.94
N GLU A 125 -1.86 5.65 30.28
CA GLU A 125 -2.08 7.01 29.75
C GLU A 125 -2.07 7.04 28.21
N LEU A 126 -1.04 6.44 27.59
CA LEU A 126 -0.93 6.35 26.12
C LEU A 126 -2.09 5.55 25.51
N ILE A 127 -2.50 4.44 26.12
CA ILE A 127 -3.60 3.62 25.63
C ILE A 127 -4.90 4.46 25.60
N TYR A 128 -5.22 5.14 26.68
CA TYR A 128 -6.43 5.97 26.73
C TYR A 128 -6.38 7.16 25.77
N HIS A 129 -5.22 7.81 25.65
CA HIS A 129 -5.02 8.88 24.68
C HIS A 129 -5.21 8.39 23.24
N THR A 130 -4.61 7.25 22.88
CA THR A 130 -4.74 6.66 21.54
C THR A 130 -6.18 6.25 21.23
N LEU A 131 -6.94 5.73 22.22
CA LEU A 131 -8.35 5.41 22.03
C LEU A 131 -9.18 6.66 21.72
N ASP A 132 -8.92 7.77 22.41
CA ASP A 132 -9.58 9.04 22.12
C ASP A 132 -9.29 9.52 20.72
N GLN A 133 -8.03 9.44 20.25
CA GLN A 133 -7.63 9.83 18.91
C GLN A 133 -8.35 9.04 17.80
N VAL A 134 -8.64 7.75 18.03
CA VAL A 134 -9.39 6.94 17.05
C VAL A 134 -10.91 6.96 17.28
N GLY A 135 -11.40 7.76 18.24
CA GLY A 135 -12.82 7.92 18.54
C GLY A 135 -13.46 6.68 19.18
N LEU A 136 -12.70 5.94 20.02
CA LEU A 136 -13.21 4.80 20.78
C LEU A 136 -13.40 5.15 22.26
N ASN A 137 -14.50 4.69 22.84
CA ASN A 137 -14.82 4.94 24.24
C ASN A 137 -13.86 4.19 25.19
N ARG A 138 -13.24 4.91 26.12
CA ARG A 138 -12.33 4.36 27.14
C ARG A 138 -12.94 3.21 27.96
N GLY A 139 -14.24 3.25 28.23
CA GLY A 139 -14.94 2.17 28.95
C GLY A 139 -15.00 0.83 28.22
N GLN A 140 -14.62 0.81 26.93
CA GLN A 140 -14.65 -0.41 26.10
C GLN A 140 -13.33 -1.19 26.10
N VAL A 141 -12.27 -0.70 26.75
CA VAL A 141 -10.92 -1.33 26.77
C VAL A 141 -10.92 -2.75 27.35
N SER A 142 -11.87 -3.09 28.24
CA SER A 142 -12.00 -4.42 28.82
C SER A 142 -12.70 -5.44 27.93
N ARG A 143 -13.28 -5.00 26.82
CA ARG A 143 -14.00 -5.86 25.86
C ARG A 143 -13.03 -6.59 24.93
N TYR A 144 -13.51 -7.67 24.33
CA TYR A 144 -12.79 -8.47 23.34
C TYR A 144 -13.12 -7.99 21.91
N PRO A 145 -12.22 -8.20 20.89
CA PRO A 145 -12.42 -7.74 19.52
C PRO A 145 -13.75 -8.19 18.89
N HIS A 146 -14.20 -9.40 19.18
CA HIS A 146 -15.45 -9.93 18.63
C HIS A 146 -16.72 -9.19 19.11
N MET A 147 -16.61 -8.37 20.16
CA MET A 147 -17.71 -7.54 20.70
C MET A 147 -17.84 -6.18 19.98
N PHE A 148 -17.04 -5.92 18.95
CA PHE A 148 -17.00 -4.67 18.21
C PHE A 148 -17.47 -4.86 16.77
N SER A 149 -18.05 -3.80 16.17
CA SER A 149 -18.37 -3.76 14.75
C SER A 149 -17.10 -3.81 13.88
N GLY A 150 -17.24 -4.06 12.57
CA GLY A 150 -16.13 -4.06 11.61
C GLY A 150 -15.32 -2.77 11.67
N GLY A 151 -15.99 -1.61 11.59
CA GLY A 151 -15.35 -0.30 11.66
C GLY A 151 -14.67 -0.02 13.01
N GLN A 152 -15.26 -0.47 14.12
CA GLN A 152 -14.63 -0.36 15.44
C GLN A 152 -13.38 -1.24 15.54
N ARG A 153 -13.41 -2.45 14.99
CA ARG A 153 -12.20 -3.31 14.90
C ARG A 153 -11.10 -2.66 14.05
N GLN A 154 -11.48 -1.99 12.98
CA GLN A 154 -10.53 -1.23 12.16
C GLN A 154 -9.91 -0.09 12.95
N ARG A 155 -10.69 0.67 13.73
CA ARG A 155 -10.17 1.70 14.64
C ARG A 155 -9.21 1.15 15.69
N ILE A 156 -9.47 -0.05 16.22
CA ILE A 156 -8.55 -0.75 17.15
C ILE A 156 -7.24 -1.11 16.44
N ALA A 157 -7.31 -1.60 15.20
CA ALA A 157 -6.11 -1.92 14.42
C ALA A 157 -5.27 -0.66 14.11
N ILE A 158 -5.92 0.45 13.77
CA ILE A 158 -5.26 1.76 13.60
C ILE A 158 -4.62 2.21 14.94
N ALA A 159 -5.35 2.16 16.05
CA ALA A 159 -4.84 2.49 17.38
C ALA A 159 -3.59 1.66 17.73
N ARG A 160 -3.63 0.35 17.49
CA ARG A 160 -2.48 -0.54 17.70
C ARG A 160 -1.28 -0.21 16.84
N ALA A 161 -1.50 0.24 15.61
CA ALA A 161 -0.42 0.66 14.73
C ALA A 161 0.20 1.99 15.20
N MET A 162 -0.61 2.97 15.61
CA MET A 162 -0.15 4.31 15.94
C MET A 162 0.34 4.50 17.38
N ILE A 163 0.08 3.56 18.30
CA ILE A 163 0.36 3.72 19.75
C ILE A 163 1.84 3.96 20.10
N LEU A 164 2.74 3.56 19.21
CA LEU A 164 4.19 3.80 19.31
C LEU A 164 4.62 5.12 18.67
N SER A 165 3.67 5.93 18.19
CA SER A 165 3.92 7.15 17.43
C SER A 165 4.88 6.91 16.25
N PRO A 166 4.57 5.98 15.34
CA PRO A 166 5.42 5.69 14.19
C PRO A 166 5.51 6.89 13.25
N LYS A 167 6.56 6.95 12.44
CA LYS A 167 6.70 7.96 11.39
C LYS A 167 5.88 7.61 10.15
N VAL A 168 5.76 6.31 9.86
CA VAL A 168 5.07 5.78 8.68
C VAL A 168 4.13 4.65 9.07
N ILE A 169 2.91 4.69 8.54
CA ILE A 169 1.98 3.56 8.55
C ILE A 169 1.79 3.05 7.13
N VAL A 170 1.96 1.76 6.93
CA VAL A 170 1.64 1.05 5.70
C VAL A 170 0.30 0.36 5.88
N SER A 171 -0.69 0.73 5.10
CA SER A 171 -2.06 0.18 5.15
C SER A 171 -2.29 -0.69 3.91
N ASP A 172 -2.42 -2.00 4.10
CA ASP A 172 -2.66 -2.95 3.02
C ASP A 172 -4.15 -3.31 2.97
N GLU A 173 -4.88 -2.75 1.99
CA GLU A 173 -6.31 -2.95 1.73
C GLU A 173 -7.21 -2.83 2.99
N ALA A 174 -6.82 -2.01 3.93
CA ALA A 174 -7.40 -1.95 5.29
C ALA A 174 -8.88 -1.51 5.35
N VAL A 175 -9.44 -1.00 4.25
CA VAL A 175 -10.85 -0.52 4.19
C VAL A 175 -11.72 -1.27 3.19
N SER A 176 -11.16 -2.20 2.41
CA SER A 176 -11.86 -2.89 1.31
C SER A 176 -13.02 -3.79 1.75
N ALA A 177 -13.00 -4.27 2.99
CA ALA A 177 -14.03 -5.15 3.54
C ALA A 177 -15.12 -4.41 4.35
N LEU A 178 -15.10 -3.07 4.34
CA LEU A 178 -16.05 -2.23 5.08
C LEU A 178 -17.15 -1.72 4.14
N ASP A 179 -18.35 -1.49 4.69
CA ASP A 179 -19.38 -0.77 3.97
C ASP A 179 -18.97 0.69 3.71
N VAL A 180 -19.57 1.30 2.68
CA VAL A 180 -19.20 2.64 2.19
C VAL A 180 -19.25 3.71 3.29
N SER A 181 -20.23 3.65 4.19
CA SER A 181 -20.40 4.64 5.25
C SER A 181 -19.31 4.52 6.33
N VAL A 182 -18.94 3.31 6.70
CA VAL A 182 -17.86 3.02 7.65
C VAL A 182 -16.50 3.31 7.01
N GLN A 183 -16.33 2.96 5.74
CA GLN A 183 -15.14 3.30 4.97
C GLN A 183 -14.86 4.81 5.00
N ALA A 184 -15.87 5.64 4.69
CA ALA A 184 -15.74 7.10 4.75
C ALA A 184 -15.31 7.60 6.15
N GLN A 185 -15.85 7.01 7.22
CA GLN A 185 -15.44 7.36 8.58
C GLN A 185 -13.98 7.01 8.89
N ILE A 186 -13.48 5.88 8.37
CA ILE A 186 -12.07 5.49 8.54
C ILE A 186 -11.15 6.39 7.70
N LEU A 187 -11.53 6.74 6.48
CA LEU A 187 -10.77 7.67 5.64
C LEU A 187 -10.65 9.05 6.28
N ASN A 188 -11.76 9.59 6.82
CA ASN A 188 -11.72 10.84 7.58
C ASN A 188 -10.80 10.75 8.81
N LEU A 189 -10.81 9.63 9.54
CA LEU A 189 -9.88 9.41 10.65
C LEU A 189 -8.43 9.44 10.18
N VAL A 190 -8.09 8.78 9.06
CA VAL A 190 -6.73 8.79 8.49
C VAL A 190 -6.30 10.20 8.13
N MET A 191 -7.17 10.99 7.49
CA MET A 191 -6.89 12.39 7.15
C MET A 191 -6.68 13.25 8.40
N CYS A 192 -7.52 13.13 9.43
CA CYS A 192 -7.33 13.84 10.70
C CYS A 192 -5.99 13.48 11.35
N LEU A 193 -5.61 12.19 11.38
CA LEU A 193 -4.33 11.75 11.95
C LEU A 193 -3.13 12.30 11.16
N ARG A 194 -3.23 12.38 9.81
CA ARG A 194 -2.22 13.05 9.00
C ARG A 194 -2.10 14.52 9.38
N ASP A 195 -3.21 15.24 9.42
CA ASP A 195 -3.22 16.71 9.57
C ASP A 195 -2.85 17.14 11.01
N GLU A 196 -3.32 16.42 12.03
CA GLU A 196 -3.10 16.80 13.44
C GLU A 196 -1.75 16.31 13.98
N ILE A 197 -1.28 15.13 13.54
CA ILE A 197 -0.09 14.47 14.11
C ILE A 197 1.09 14.49 13.12
N GLY A 198 0.86 14.85 11.85
CA GLY A 198 1.87 14.84 10.79
C GLY A 198 2.28 13.43 10.37
N MET A 199 1.39 12.45 10.51
CA MET A 199 1.66 11.05 10.21
C MET A 199 1.67 10.80 8.70
N SER A 200 2.69 10.09 8.22
CA SER A 200 2.80 9.73 6.80
C SER A 200 2.23 8.34 6.54
N TRP A 201 1.57 8.16 5.40
CA TRP A 201 0.89 6.91 5.06
C TRP A 201 1.30 6.39 3.69
N LEU A 202 1.54 5.07 3.62
CA LEU A 202 1.52 4.31 2.38
C LEU A 202 0.18 3.56 2.34
N PHE A 203 -0.70 3.95 1.44
CA PHE A 203 -2.07 3.44 1.39
C PHE A 203 -2.25 2.53 0.17
N ILE A 204 -2.28 1.21 0.40
CA ILE A 204 -2.44 0.22 -0.65
C ILE A 204 -3.93 -0.11 -0.80
N THR A 205 -4.44 0.03 -2.02
CA THR A 205 -5.82 -0.27 -2.35
C THR A 205 -5.98 -0.59 -3.85
N HIS A 206 -7.04 -1.29 -4.20
CA HIS A 206 -7.50 -1.42 -5.58
C HIS A 206 -8.68 -0.47 -5.89
N ASP A 207 -9.18 0.24 -4.89
CA ASP A 207 -10.30 1.18 -5.01
C ASP A 207 -9.78 2.60 -5.30
N ILE A 208 -9.93 3.02 -6.55
CA ILE A 208 -9.50 4.34 -7.05
C ILE A 208 -10.31 5.47 -6.42
N SER A 209 -11.58 5.23 -6.09
CA SER A 209 -12.43 6.24 -5.45
C SER A 209 -11.88 6.64 -4.08
N VAL A 210 -11.33 5.68 -3.34
CA VAL A 210 -10.63 5.90 -2.07
C VAL A 210 -9.40 6.78 -2.28
N VAL A 211 -8.58 6.45 -3.29
CA VAL A 211 -7.34 7.19 -3.59
C VAL A 211 -7.63 8.66 -3.86
N ASN A 212 -8.66 8.94 -4.66
CA ASN A 212 -9.06 10.30 -5.02
C ASN A 212 -9.49 11.14 -3.81
N VAL A 213 -9.93 10.49 -2.73
CA VAL A 213 -10.38 11.18 -1.50
C VAL A 213 -9.22 11.52 -0.57
N ILE A 214 -8.24 10.60 -0.41
CA ILE A 214 -7.27 10.72 0.68
C ILE A 214 -5.82 10.97 0.24
N ALA A 215 -5.44 10.56 -0.99
CA ALA A 215 -4.03 10.53 -1.36
C ALA A 215 -3.57 11.84 -2.00
N ASP A 216 -2.34 12.24 -1.68
CA ASP A 216 -1.66 13.35 -2.31
C ASP A 216 -1.00 12.92 -3.61
N ARG A 217 -0.40 11.72 -3.61
CA ARG A 217 0.24 11.11 -4.78
C ARG A 217 -0.15 9.65 -4.93
N VAL A 218 -0.04 9.16 -6.15
CA VAL A 218 -0.33 7.77 -6.51
C VAL A 218 0.82 7.13 -7.25
N LEU A 219 1.03 5.84 -7.00
CA LEU A 219 1.94 4.95 -7.70
C LEU A 219 1.11 3.79 -8.26
N VAL A 220 1.13 3.62 -9.58
CA VAL A 220 0.39 2.59 -10.30
C VAL A 220 1.31 1.40 -10.54
N LEU A 221 0.99 0.25 -9.97
CA LEU A 221 1.80 -0.97 -10.02
C LEU A 221 1.10 -2.04 -10.88
N TYR A 222 1.83 -2.60 -11.84
CA TYR A 222 1.37 -3.71 -12.68
C TYR A 222 2.46 -4.77 -12.82
N ALA A 223 2.13 -6.03 -12.54
CA ALA A 223 3.06 -7.17 -12.66
C ALA A 223 4.44 -6.89 -12.03
N GLY A 224 4.45 -6.32 -10.81
CA GLY A 224 5.67 -6.03 -10.06
C GLY A 224 6.46 -4.81 -10.53
N ARG A 225 5.95 -4.01 -11.46
CA ARG A 225 6.64 -2.84 -12.03
C ARG A 225 5.81 -1.57 -11.84
N VAL A 226 6.49 -0.44 -11.66
CA VAL A 226 5.83 0.87 -11.64
C VAL A 226 5.53 1.30 -13.06
N MET A 227 4.25 1.51 -13.38
CA MET A 227 3.81 1.96 -14.70
C MET A 227 3.72 3.49 -14.78
N GLU A 228 3.20 4.11 -13.71
CA GLU A 228 3.01 5.55 -13.64
C GLU A 228 3.01 6.01 -12.18
N SER A 229 3.53 7.20 -11.89
CA SER A 229 3.43 7.83 -10.56
C SER A 229 3.43 9.35 -10.67
N GLY A 230 2.68 10.02 -9.79
CA GLY A 230 2.56 11.48 -9.78
C GLY A 230 1.56 11.95 -8.75
N SER A 231 1.16 13.23 -8.81
CA SER A 231 0.02 13.71 -8.02
C SER A 231 -1.24 12.96 -8.44
N VAL A 232 -2.20 12.79 -7.51
CA VAL A 232 -3.47 12.13 -7.83
C VAL A 232 -4.18 12.87 -8.98
N THR A 233 -4.18 14.20 -8.94
CA THR A 233 -4.79 15.04 -9.98
C THR A 233 -4.16 14.79 -11.35
N ASP A 234 -2.82 14.84 -11.45
CA ASP A 234 -2.15 14.67 -12.75
C ASP A 234 -2.35 13.28 -13.34
N VAL A 235 -2.28 12.23 -12.50
CA VAL A 235 -2.39 10.84 -12.96
C VAL A 235 -3.84 10.47 -13.29
N PHE A 236 -4.84 11.01 -12.56
CA PHE A 236 -6.24 10.62 -12.75
C PHE A 236 -6.96 11.47 -13.80
N GLU A 237 -6.63 12.77 -13.92
CA GLU A 237 -7.23 13.60 -14.94
C GLU A 237 -6.58 13.40 -16.32
N ASN A 238 -5.27 13.13 -16.34
CA ASN A 238 -4.50 13.00 -17.57
C ASN A 238 -3.59 11.76 -17.56
N PRO A 239 -4.12 10.53 -17.44
CA PRO A 239 -3.32 9.32 -17.34
C PRO A 239 -2.46 9.12 -18.59
N ALA A 240 -1.13 9.00 -18.43
CA ALA A 240 -0.18 8.86 -19.52
C ALA A 240 0.06 7.40 -19.93
N HIS A 241 -0.04 6.46 -18.99
CA HIS A 241 0.15 5.04 -19.30
C HIS A 241 -1.17 4.37 -19.70
N PRO A 242 -1.24 3.58 -20.80
CA PRO A 242 -2.47 2.89 -21.23
C PRO A 242 -3.09 1.98 -20.16
N TYR A 243 -2.29 1.40 -19.28
CA TYR A 243 -2.79 0.64 -18.14
C TYR A 243 -3.54 1.53 -17.14
N THR A 244 -3.00 2.72 -16.82
CA THR A 244 -3.64 3.68 -15.92
C THR A 244 -4.98 4.13 -16.47
N GLN A 245 -5.06 4.42 -17.78
CA GLN A 245 -6.31 4.77 -18.47
C GLN A 245 -7.37 3.68 -18.32
N ARG A 246 -6.98 2.42 -18.57
CA ARG A 246 -7.89 1.28 -18.42
C ARG A 246 -8.32 1.08 -16.96
N LEU A 247 -7.41 1.25 -16.02
CA LEU A 247 -7.69 1.13 -14.59
C LEU A 247 -8.73 2.17 -14.15
N LEU A 248 -8.63 3.41 -14.63
CA LEU A 248 -9.59 4.49 -14.36
C LEU A 248 -10.96 4.27 -15.02
N GLN A 249 -11.00 3.71 -16.22
CA GLN A 249 -12.25 3.38 -16.92
C GLN A 249 -13.07 2.28 -16.21
N SER A 250 -12.44 1.45 -15.39
CA SER A 250 -13.15 0.41 -14.62
C SER A 250 -13.90 0.95 -13.40
N VAL A 251 -13.77 2.24 -13.08
CA VAL A 251 -14.46 2.88 -11.95
C VAL A 251 -15.91 3.22 -12.34
N PRO A 252 -16.93 2.70 -11.65
CA PRO A 252 -18.31 3.06 -11.91
C PRO A 252 -18.54 4.57 -11.75
N GLY A 253 -19.09 5.22 -12.79
CA GLY A 253 -19.39 6.67 -12.75
C GLY A 253 -18.34 7.59 -13.38
N SER A 254 -17.18 7.11 -13.84
CA SER A 254 -16.32 7.84 -14.75
C SER A 254 -17.01 7.86 -16.11
N GLY A 255 -17.49 9.03 -16.58
CA GLY A 255 -18.36 9.23 -17.77
C GLY A 255 -17.85 8.72 -19.14
N GLY A 256 -17.19 7.60 -19.17
CA GLY A 256 -16.88 6.81 -20.37
C GLY A 256 -18.11 6.01 -20.78
N SER A 257 -18.53 6.19 -22.02
CA SER A 257 -19.63 5.49 -22.69
C SER A 257 -19.69 3.99 -22.33
N ASP A 258 -20.91 3.47 -22.13
CA ASP A 258 -21.30 2.09 -21.84
C ASP A 258 -20.87 1.03 -22.88
N SER A 259 -19.67 1.12 -23.42
CA SER A 259 -19.01 0.03 -24.11
C SER A 259 -18.09 -0.69 -23.12
N ALA A 260 -18.69 -1.30 -22.09
CA ALA A 260 -18.07 -2.43 -21.41
C ALA A 260 -17.89 -3.54 -22.44
N VAL A 261 -16.83 -3.46 -23.23
CA VAL A 261 -16.31 -4.63 -23.91
C VAL A 261 -15.88 -5.56 -22.79
N ALA A 262 -16.74 -6.54 -22.51
CA ALA A 262 -16.39 -7.71 -21.73
C ALA A 262 -15.21 -8.37 -22.48
N VAL A 263 -14.01 -7.95 -22.15
CA VAL A 263 -12.81 -8.69 -22.57
C VAL A 263 -12.78 -9.90 -21.67
N GLU A 264 -13.23 -11.03 -22.24
CA GLU A 264 -12.98 -12.34 -21.68
C GLU A 264 -11.55 -12.40 -21.14
N GLU A 265 -11.47 -12.72 -19.87
CA GLU A 265 -10.24 -12.99 -19.15
C GLU A 265 -9.52 -14.21 -19.73
N ILE A 266 -8.83 -14.04 -20.86
CA ILE A 266 -7.70 -14.89 -21.17
C ILE A 266 -6.50 -14.23 -20.44
N VAL A 267 -6.49 -14.36 -19.12
CA VAL A 267 -5.34 -13.98 -18.30
C VAL A 267 -4.42 -15.18 -18.27
N PRO A 268 -3.29 -15.19 -19.02
CA PRO A 268 -2.18 -16.04 -18.60
C PRO A 268 -1.90 -15.63 -17.15
N ALA A 269 -1.73 -16.61 -16.26
CA ALA A 269 -1.48 -16.32 -14.85
C ALA A 269 -0.40 -15.24 -14.76
N VAL A 270 -0.63 -14.20 -13.94
CA VAL A 270 0.27 -13.03 -13.78
C VAL A 270 1.73 -13.47 -13.60
N ALA A 271 1.96 -14.65 -13.00
CA ALA A 271 3.24 -15.32 -12.90
C ALA A 271 3.95 -15.59 -14.25
N GLN A 272 3.22 -15.90 -15.34
CA GLN A 272 3.83 -16.15 -16.65
C GLN A 272 4.20 -14.85 -17.38
N MET A 273 3.59 -13.72 -17.01
CA MET A 273 3.91 -12.40 -17.58
C MET A 273 5.14 -11.76 -16.92
N MET A 274 5.50 -12.20 -15.71
CA MET A 274 6.59 -11.59 -14.93
C MET A 274 8.00 -11.95 -15.42
N GLU A 275 8.17 -13.00 -16.22
CA GLU A 275 9.49 -13.47 -16.70
C GLU A 275 9.84 -13.02 -18.13
N GLN A 276 8.98 -12.29 -18.80
CA GLN A 276 9.19 -11.95 -20.22
C GLN A 276 9.88 -10.60 -20.40
N ALA A 277 10.81 -10.52 -21.37
CA ALA A 277 11.41 -9.27 -21.82
C ALA A 277 10.35 -8.27 -22.33
N GLY A 278 10.65 -6.97 -22.28
CA GLY A 278 9.80 -5.92 -22.79
C GLY A 278 8.78 -5.38 -21.78
N CYS A 279 7.87 -4.53 -22.27
CA CYS A 279 6.84 -3.91 -21.46
C CYS A 279 5.90 -4.96 -20.85
N ALA A 280 5.73 -4.95 -19.53
CA ALA A 280 4.88 -5.93 -18.83
C ALA A 280 3.41 -5.87 -19.29
N TYR A 281 2.92 -4.69 -19.69
CA TYR A 281 1.53 -4.50 -20.12
C TYR A 281 1.28 -4.79 -21.62
N ARG A 282 2.33 -5.08 -22.44
CA ARG A 282 2.24 -5.21 -23.89
C ARG A 282 1.13 -6.15 -24.41
N HIS A 283 0.88 -7.24 -23.73
CA HIS A 283 -0.13 -8.25 -24.16
C HIS A 283 -1.58 -7.76 -24.05
N ARG A 284 -1.82 -6.70 -23.28
CA ARG A 284 -3.14 -6.10 -23.06
C ARG A 284 -3.21 -4.66 -23.62
N CYS A 285 -2.11 -4.14 -24.13
CA CYS A 285 -1.98 -2.77 -24.63
C CYS A 285 -2.39 -2.69 -26.10
N LEU A 286 -3.39 -1.87 -26.41
CA LEU A 286 -3.83 -1.65 -27.79
C LEU A 286 -2.81 -0.86 -28.63
N LEU A 287 -1.86 -0.17 -27.98
CA LEU A 287 -0.80 0.62 -28.60
C LEU A 287 0.54 -0.12 -28.67
N ALA A 288 0.58 -1.41 -28.26
CA ALA A 288 1.81 -2.18 -28.26
C ALA A 288 2.36 -2.38 -29.66
N ASP A 289 3.68 -2.27 -29.79
CA ASP A 289 4.43 -2.56 -31.02
C ASP A 289 5.63 -3.47 -30.73
N GLN A 290 6.48 -3.67 -31.75
CA GLN A 290 7.66 -4.51 -31.65
C GLN A 290 8.65 -3.98 -30.58
N HIS A 291 8.82 -2.66 -30.45
CA HIS A 291 9.69 -2.08 -29.42
C HIS A 291 9.21 -2.42 -28.01
N CYS A 292 7.89 -2.40 -27.78
CA CYS A 292 7.31 -2.84 -26.51
C CYS A 292 7.53 -4.32 -26.21
N ALA A 293 7.78 -5.15 -27.22
CA ALA A 293 8.06 -6.57 -27.03
C ALA A 293 9.55 -6.83 -26.74
N GLU A 294 10.45 -6.03 -27.31
CA GLU A 294 11.90 -6.25 -27.27
C GLU A 294 12.57 -5.65 -26.02
N SER A 295 12.06 -4.53 -25.52
CA SER A 295 12.69 -3.81 -24.40
C SER A 295 11.69 -3.27 -23.39
N GLU A 296 12.15 -3.17 -22.15
CA GLU A 296 11.38 -2.55 -21.06
C GLU A 296 11.43 -1.04 -21.19
N PRO A 297 10.27 -0.32 -21.13
CA PRO A 297 10.27 1.14 -21.20
C PRO A 297 10.96 1.72 -19.97
N PRO A 298 11.89 2.66 -20.17
CA PRO A 298 12.50 3.38 -19.05
C PRO A 298 11.45 4.25 -18.35
N MET A 299 11.66 4.50 -17.06
CA MET A 299 10.88 5.50 -16.33
C MET A 299 11.32 6.89 -16.75
N ILE A 300 10.42 7.65 -17.36
CA ILE A 300 10.65 9.03 -17.81
C ILE A 300 9.79 10.01 -17.03
N SER A 301 10.28 11.23 -16.87
CA SER A 301 9.56 12.30 -16.18
C SER A 301 8.88 13.23 -17.19
N ILE A 302 7.54 13.37 -17.08
CA ILE A 302 6.73 14.21 -17.96
C ILE A 302 5.80 15.06 -17.10
N ALA A 303 5.89 16.39 -17.21
CA ALA A 303 4.98 17.33 -16.54
C ALA A 303 4.77 17.04 -15.03
N GLY A 304 5.84 16.69 -14.30
CA GLY A 304 5.80 16.44 -12.85
C GLY A 304 5.38 15.04 -12.45
N ARG A 305 5.11 14.14 -13.38
CA ARG A 305 4.82 12.72 -13.15
C ARG A 305 5.89 11.85 -13.79
N SER A 306 5.99 10.59 -13.39
CA SER A 306 6.89 9.60 -13.97
C SER A 306 6.08 8.49 -14.62
N VAL A 307 6.45 8.08 -15.84
CA VAL A 307 5.73 7.07 -16.62
C VAL A 307 6.71 6.11 -17.30
N ALA A 308 6.39 4.82 -17.33
CA ALA A 308 7.15 3.76 -18.00
C ALA A 308 6.44 3.35 -19.29
N CYS A 309 6.49 4.19 -20.32
CA CYS A 309 5.85 3.93 -21.62
C CYS A 309 6.66 4.53 -22.78
N PHE A 310 6.77 3.79 -23.90
CA PHE A 310 7.37 4.30 -25.13
C PHE A 310 6.40 5.19 -25.94
N LYS A 311 5.11 5.20 -25.58
CA LYS A 311 4.03 5.91 -26.31
C LYS A 311 3.58 7.19 -25.62
N GLU A 312 4.42 7.78 -24.82
CA GLU A 312 4.16 8.98 -24.00
C GLU A 312 3.66 10.21 -24.74
N GLN A 313 3.89 10.27 -26.07
CA GLN A 313 3.55 11.42 -26.90
C GLN A 313 2.14 11.37 -27.49
N VAL A 314 1.34 10.36 -27.17
CA VAL A 314 0.02 10.13 -27.78
C VAL A 314 -1.11 10.78 -26.99
N PHE A 315 -0.79 11.50 -25.89
CA PHE A 315 -1.80 12.05 -24.96
C PHE A 315 -1.57 13.51 -24.63
#